data_ab9ee373a8ec9272e233054f4743870f
#
_entry.id   ab9ee373a8ec9272e233054f4743870f
#
_cell.length_a   1.000
_cell.length_b   1.000
_cell.length_c   1.000
_cell.angle_alpha   90.00
_cell.angle_beta   90.00
_cell.angle_gamma   90.00
#
_symmetry.space_group_name_H-M   'P 1'
#
loop_
_entity.id
_entity.type
_entity.pdbx_description
1 polymer ?
#
loop_
_entity_poly.entity_id
_entity_poly.type
_entity_poly.pdbx_seq_one_letter_code
_entity_poly.pdbx_strand_id
1 'polypeptide(L)'
;TDSMSKRDAGWLQLFAETNQEALDLHIQAFRIAEELSLPVMVCMDGFILTHAYERVDMPDQAQVDRFLPPYEPRQVLDPDEPVTIGAMVGPEAFAEVRYLAHAKQMQALDLIPQVADEFRQIFGRDSGGLVKPYRLEDAETIVIAMGSVLGTIKDTIDAMRDSGHKIGVLGITSYRPFPIE
;
A
#
# COMPACT_ATOMS: atom_id res chain seq x y z
N THR A 1 4.11 8.66 13.47
CA THR A 1 5.47 9.25 13.53
C THR A 1 6.50 8.31 12.91
N ASP A 2 6.48 7.01 13.25
CA ASP A 2 7.52 6.05 12.84
C ASP A 2 7.52 5.82 11.33
N SER A 3 6.37 5.55 10.72
CA SER A 3 6.24 5.39 9.26
C SER A 3 6.60 6.67 8.51
N MET A 4 6.13 7.84 9.00
CA MET A 4 6.42 9.12 8.36
C MET A 4 7.91 9.50 8.39
N SER A 5 8.67 9.06 9.41
CA SER A 5 10.12 9.27 9.45
C SER A 5 10.86 8.54 8.33
N LYS A 6 10.24 7.55 7.70
CA LYS A 6 10.79 6.73 6.61
C LYS A 6 10.26 7.09 5.22
N ARG A 7 9.44 8.15 5.10
CA ARG A 7 8.82 8.55 3.83
C ARG A 7 9.81 8.84 2.69
N ASP A 8 11.04 9.24 3.04
CA ASP A 8 12.08 9.58 2.08
C ASP A 8 13.21 8.53 2.02
N ALA A 9 13.03 7.38 2.71
CA ALA A 9 14.05 6.34 2.81
C ALA A 9 13.96 5.28 1.68
N GLY A 10 13.05 5.42 0.73
CA GLY A 10 12.90 4.49 -0.41
C GLY A 10 11.87 3.39 -0.19
N TRP A 11 11.15 3.39 0.91
CA TRP A 11 10.04 2.47 1.18
C TRP A 11 8.79 2.84 0.38
N LEU A 12 8.06 1.84 -0.11
CA LEU A 12 6.66 2.00 -0.42
C LEU A 12 5.86 1.94 0.90
N GLN A 13 4.81 2.75 1.02
CA GLN A 13 4.04 2.84 2.26
C GLN A 13 2.54 2.74 1.97
N LEU A 14 1.93 1.66 2.46
CA LEU A 14 0.50 1.37 2.35
C LEU A 14 -0.15 1.48 3.72
N PHE A 15 -1.25 2.22 3.83
CA PHE A 15 -1.96 2.47 5.09
C PHE A 15 -3.28 1.71 5.11
N ALA A 16 -3.45 0.83 6.10
CA ALA A 16 -4.67 0.07 6.30
C ALA A 16 -5.73 0.88 7.07
N GLU A 17 -6.98 0.77 6.63
CA GLU A 17 -8.15 1.34 7.31
C GLU A 17 -8.72 0.38 8.35
N THR A 18 -8.72 -0.93 8.06
CA THR A 18 -9.32 -1.99 8.87
C THR A 18 -8.33 -3.14 9.12
N ASN A 19 -8.63 -4.02 10.09
CA ASN A 19 -7.83 -5.22 10.33
C ASN A 19 -7.87 -6.19 9.15
N GLN A 20 -9.01 -6.30 8.45
CA GLN A 20 -9.09 -7.08 7.23
C GLN A 20 -8.17 -6.53 6.15
N GLU A 21 -8.19 -5.22 5.97
CA GLU A 21 -7.30 -4.57 5.00
C GLU A 21 -5.82 -4.71 5.39
N ALA A 22 -5.48 -4.67 6.67
CA ALA A 22 -4.12 -4.91 7.12
C ALA A 22 -3.61 -6.29 6.70
N LEU A 23 -4.43 -7.34 6.84
CA LEU A 23 -4.11 -8.68 6.35
C LEU A 23 -3.96 -8.71 4.82
N ASP A 24 -4.94 -8.15 4.11
CA ASP A 24 -4.99 -8.16 2.65
C ASP A 24 -3.83 -7.38 2.03
N LEU A 25 -3.46 -6.25 2.62
CA LEU A 25 -2.30 -5.46 2.19
C LEU A 25 -0.98 -6.16 2.43
N HIS A 26 -0.84 -7.01 3.46
CA HIS A 26 0.38 -7.80 3.63
C HIS A 26 0.59 -8.77 2.46
N ILE A 27 -0.48 -9.43 2.00
CA ILE A 27 -0.41 -10.34 0.85
C ILE A 27 -0.03 -9.54 -0.41
N GLN A 28 -0.66 -8.40 -0.66
CA GLN A 28 -0.35 -7.54 -1.80
C GLN A 28 1.07 -6.95 -1.71
N ALA A 29 1.54 -6.62 -0.50
CA ALA A 29 2.87 -6.07 -0.29
C ALA A 29 3.99 -7.01 -0.72
N PHE A 30 3.85 -8.32 -0.50
CA PHE A 30 4.80 -9.30 -1.02
C PHE A 30 4.88 -9.25 -2.54
N ARG A 31 3.73 -9.28 -3.22
CA ARG A 31 3.68 -9.19 -4.68
C ARG A 31 4.36 -7.93 -5.21
N ILE A 32 4.04 -6.78 -4.63
CA ILE A 32 4.61 -5.48 -5.05
C ILE A 32 6.11 -5.42 -4.76
N ALA A 33 6.54 -5.86 -3.58
CA ALA A 33 7.95 -5.84 -3.17
C ALA A 33 8.82 -6.71 -4.07
N GLU A 34 8.38 -7.91 -4.39
CA GLU A 34 9.10 -8.87 -5.23
C GLU A 34 9.21 -8.38 -6.67
N GLU A 35 8.14 -7.83 -7.23
CA GLU A 35 8.12 -7.35 -8.61
C GLU A 35 9.00 -6.10 -8.80
N LEU A 36 8.98 -5.17 -7.87
CA LEU A 36 9.75 -3.94 -7.96
C LEU A 36 11.15 -4.05 -7.36
N SER A 37 11.43 -5.07 -6.55
CA SER A 37 12.63 -5.18 -5.71
C SER A 37 12.78 -3.95 -4.79
N LEU A 38 11.68 -3.50 -4.20
CA LEU A 38 11.63 -2.40 -3.24
C LEU A 38 11.00 -2.88 -1.92
N PRO A 39 11.44 -2.34 -0.78
CA PRO A 39 10.80 -2.62 0.48
C PRO A 39 9.41 -1.98 0.56
N VAL A 40 8.42 -2.72 1.05
CA VAL A 40 7.04 -2.26 1.27
C VAL A 40 6.74 -2.26 2.76
N MET A 41 6.15 -1.19 3.24
CA MET A 41 5.70 -1.01 4.61
C MET A 41 4.17 -1.00 4.63
N VAL A 42 3.56 -1.95 5.33
CA VAL A 42 2.14 -1.91 5.65
C VAL A 42 1.99 -1.21 7.00
N CYS A 43 1.31 -0.08 6.99
CA CYS A 43 1.13 0.78 8.13
C CYS A 43 -0.27 0.63 8.72
N MET A 44 -0.35 0.44 10.02
CA MET A 44 -1.60 0.43 10.78
C MET A 44 -1.41 1.24 12.06
N ASP A 45 -2.50 1.73 12.62
CA ASP A 45 -2.39 2.49 13.86
C ASP A 45 -2.11 1.60 15.07
N GLY A 46 -1.54 2.22 16.10
CA GLY A 46 -1.03 1.52 17.28
C GLY A 46 -2.06 1.28 18.36
N PHE A 47 -3.35 1.58 18.20
CA PHE A 47 -4.37 1.35 19.23
C PHE A 47 -5.67 0.79 18.65
N ILE A 48 -6.29 1.46 17.71
CA ILE A 48 -7.59 1.05 17.17
C ILE A 48 -7.50 -0.31 16.48
N LEU A 49 -6.53 -0.49 15.57
CA LEU A 49 -6.38 -1.75 14.84
C LEU A 49 -5.62 -2.82 15.64
N THR A 50 -4.68 -2.44 16.52
CA THR A 50 -3.79 -3.41 17.16
C THR A 50 -4.28 -3.91 18.53
N HIS A 51 -5.24 -3.25 19.18
CA HIS A 51 -5.75 -3.61 20.51
C HIS A 51 -7.22 -4.06 20.51
N ALA A 52 -7.92 -3.96 19.38
CA ALA A 52 -9.25 -4.48 19.24
C ALA A 52 -9.25 -5.96 18.82
N TYR A 53 -10.22 -6.72 19.29
CA TYR A 53 -10.52 -8.05 18.76
C TYR A 53 -11.56 -7.92 17.67
N GLU A 54 -11.13 -8.13 16.44
CA GLU A 54 -11.97 -8.01 15.27
C GLU A 54 -11.87 -9.28 14.43
N ARG A 55 -12.98 -9.69 13.84
CA ARG A 55 -12.99 -10.82 12.92
C ARG A 55 -12.29 -10.42 11.62
N VAL A 56 -11.37 -11.27 11.15
CA VAL A 56 -10.79 -11.22 9.81
C VAL A 56 -11.05 -12.52 9.09
N ASP A 57 -11.37 -12.44 7.81
CA ASP A 57 -11.54 -13.61 6.96
C ASP A 57 -10.19 -14.01 6.36
N MET A 58 -9.63 -15.11 6.89
CA MET A 58 -8.37 -15.66 6.41
C MET A 58 -8.56 -16.29 5.03
N PRO A 59 -7.72 -15.98 4.04
CA PRO A 59 -7.77 -16.61 2.75
C PRO A 59 -7.29 -18.05 2.79
N ASP A 60 -7.77 -18.87 1.85
CA ASP A 60 -7.23 -20.22 1.64
C ASP A 60 -5.82 -20.14 1.05
N GLN A 61 -4.95 -21.08 1.46
CA GLN A 61 -3.57 -21.15 0.95
C GLN A 61 -3.52 -21.24 -0.58
N ALA A 62 -4.43 -21.98 -1.19
CA ALA A 62 -4.49 -22.11 -2.66
C ALA A 62 -4.82 -20.76 -3.37
N GLN A 63 -5.55 -19.87 -2.72
CA GLN A 63 -5.78 -18.51 -3.24
C GLN A 63 -4.51 -17.67 -3.15
N VAL A 64 -3.80 -17.78 -2.02
CA VAL A 64 -2.52 -17.08 -1.82
C VAL A 64 -1.47 -17.57 -2.81
N ASP A 65 -1.31 -18.88 -2.99
CA ASP A 65 -0.35 -19.47 -3.93
C ASP A 65 -0.63 -19.07 -5.39
N ARG A 66 -1.91 -18.90 -5.73
CA ARG A 66 -2.28 -18.41 -7.07
C ARG A 66 -1.97 -16.92 -7.27
N PHE A 67 -2.07 -16.14 -6.21
CA PHE A 67 -1.80 -14.70 -6.25
C PHE A 67 -0.29 -14.41 -6.14
N LEU A 68 0.43 -15.16 -5.32
CA LEU A 68 1.87 -15.04 -5.11
C LEU A 68 2.58 -16.24 -5.76
N PRO A 69 3.04 -16.12 -7.03
CA PRO A 69 3.86 -17.15 -7.63
C PRO A 69 5.20 -17.30 -6.89
N PRO A 70 5.90 -18.43 -7.04
CA PRO A 70 7.23 -18.60 -6.46
C PRO A 70 8.14 -17.44 -6.85
N TYR A 71 8.80 -16.86 -5.85
CA TYR A 71 9.70 -15.72 -6.07
C TYR A 71 10.97 -16.16 -6.81
N GLU A 72 11.24 -15.49 -7.92
CA GLU A 72 12.47 -15.65 -8.68
C GLU A 72 13.34 -14.40 -8.51
N PRO A 73 14.37 -14.42 -7.65
CA PRO A 73 15.20 -13.26 -7.41
C PRO A 73 16.01 -12.88 -8.65
N ARG A 74 16.10 -11.57 -8.92
CA ARG A 74 16.88 -11.05 -10.06
C ARG A 74 18.39 -11.25 -9.90
N GLN A 75 18.86 -11.33 -8.66
CA GLN A 75 20.25 -11.54 -8.32
C GLN A 75 20.32 -12.64 -7.25
N VAL A 76 21.18 -13.61 -7.50
CA VAL A 76 21.44 -14.72 -6.60
C VAL A 76 22.90 -14.72 -6.24
N LEU A 77 23.23 -15.02 -4.99
CA LEU A 77 24.59 -15.24 -4.57
C LEU A 77 25.03 -16.62 -5.07
N ASP A 78 25.77 -16.66 -6.18
CA ASP A 78 26.30 -17.87 -6.77
C ASP A 78 27.79 -18.00 -6.43
N PRO A 79 28.24 -19.07 -5.72
CA PRO A 79 29.64 -19.28 -5.40
C PRO A 79 30.52 -19.54 -6.65
N ASP A 80 29.95 -20.09 -7.73
CA ASP A 80 30.67 -20.40 -8.96
C ASP A 80 30.83 -19.17 -9.87
N GLU A 81 29.87 -18.20 -9.76
CA GLU A 81 29.93 -16.88 -10.41
C GLU A 81 29.75 -15.76 -9.38
N PRO A 82 30.74 -15.51 -8.53
CA PRO A 82 30.60 -14.57 -7.42
C PRO A 82 30.46 -13.13 -7.91
N VAL A 83 29.37 -12.49 -7.50
CA VAL A 83 29.09 -11.06 -7.75
C VAL A 83 28.79 -10.34 -6.45
N THR A 84 29.10 -9.04 -6.40
CA THR A 84 28.70 -8.20 -5.27
C THR A 84 27.24 -7.81 -5.44
N ILE A 85 26.40 -8.18 -4.47
CA ILE A 85 25.01 -7.78 -4.40
C ILE A 85 24.88 -6.64 -3.38
N GLY A 86 24.17 -5.56 -3.74
CA GLY A 86 24.08 -4.37 -2.88
C GLY A 86 25.31 -3.48 -2.97
N ALA A 87 25.44 -2.79 -4.09
CA ALA A 87 26.59 -1.93 -4.34
C ALA A 87 26.70 -0.76 -3.33
N MET A 88 27.87 -0.60 -2.74
CA MET A 88 28.26 0.63 -2.06
C MET A 88 28.86 1.56 -3.12
N VAL A 89 28.17 2.66 -3.40
CA VAL A 89 28.57 3.61 -4.46
C VAL A 89 29.11 4.91 -3.87
N GLY A 90 30.13 5.45 -4.51
CA GLY A 90 30.67 6.75 -4.20
C GLY A 90 29.87 7.91 -4.84
N PRO A 91 30.33 9.14 -4.67
CA PRO A 91 29.65 10.34 -5.18
C PRO A 91 29.41 10.33 -6.68
N GLU A 92 30.25 9.63 -7.44
CA GLU A 92 30.22 9.53 -8.90
C GLU A 92 28.98 8.79 -9.44
N ALA A 93 28.43 7.85 -8.68
CA ALA A 93 27.28 7.03 -9.11
C ALA A 93 26.07 7.13 -8.17
N PHE A 94 26.16 7.86 -7.05
CA PHE A 94 25.11 7.91 -6.04
C PHE A 94 23.80 8.48 -6.60
N ALA A 95 23.87 9.54 -7.41
CA ALA A 95 22.71 10.17 -8.01
C ALA A 95 21.94 9.19 -8.94
N GLU A 96 22.66 8.40 -9.73
CA GLU A 96 22.06 7.40 -10.63
C GLU A 96 21.35 6.30 -9.86
N VAL A 97 21.98 5.78 -8.81
CA VAL A 97 21.38 4.73 -7.95
C VAL A 97 20.11 5.25 -7.27
N ARG A 98 20.13 6.49 -6.76
CA ARG A 98 18.94 7.11 -6.16
C ARG A 98 17.84 7.37 -7.18
N TYR A 99 18.21 7.78 -8.39
CA TYR A 99 17.26 7.97 -9.49
C TYR A 99 16.58 6.65 -9.89
N LEU A 100 17.34 5.56 -9.99
CA LEU A 100 16.79 4.23 -10.31
C LEU A 100 15.77 3.77 -9.25
N ALA A 101 16.10 3.97 -7.96
CA ALA A 101 15.17 3.68 -6.87
C ALA A 101 13.87 4.52 -6.96
N HIS A 102 14.01 5.82 -7.28
CA HIS A 102 12.87 6.70 -7.50
C HIS A 102 12.02 6.27 -8.71
N ALA A 103 12.66 5.93 -9.83
CA ALA A 103 11.97 5.43 -11.02
C ALA A 103 11.14 4.18 -10.72
N LYS A 104 11.66 3.27 -9.88
CA LYS A 104 10.93 2.10 -9.39
C LYS A 104 9.74 2.48 -8.51
N GLN A 105 9.86 3.49 -7.66
CA GLN A 105 8.73 4.01 -6.90
C GLN A 105 7.65 4.60 -7.82
N MET A 106 8.01 5.28 -8.88
CA MET A 106 7.04 5.80 -9.86
C MET A 106 6.32 4.68 -10.62
N GLN A 107 7.00 3.57 -10.94
CA GLN A 107 6.37 2.37 -11.51
C GLN A 107 5.32 1.76 -10.57
N ALA A 108 5.47 1.93 -9.26
CA ALA A 108 4.50 1.44 -8.30
C ALA A 108 3.12 2.14 -8.42
N LEU A 109 3.04 3.36 -8.99
CA LEU A 109 1.76 4.03 -9.25
C LEU A 109 0.87 3.23 -10.19
N ASP A 110 1.46 2.56 -11.18
CA ASP A 110 0.73 1.71 -12.12
C ASP A 110 0.52 0.30 -11.56
N LEU A 111 1.51 -0.24 -10.84
CA LEU A 111 1.48 -1.60 -10.33
C LEU A 111 0.49 -1.80 -9.17
N ILE A 112 0.44 -0.86 -8.22
CA ILE A 112 -0.43 -0.99 -7.03
C ILE A 112 -1.91 -1.16 -7.40
N PRO A 113 -2.51 -0.37 -8.31
CA PRO A 113 -3.87 -0.59 -8.76
C PRO A 113 -4.08 -1.95 -9.45
N GLN A 114 -3.13 -2.39 -10.28
CA GLN A 114 -3.20 -3.68 -10.96
C GLN A 114 -3.21 -4.84 -9.95
N VAL A 115 -2.32 -4.79 -8.96
CA VAL A 115 -2.25 -5.78 -7.88
C VAL A 115 -3.54 -5.81 -7.06
N ALA A 116 -4.12 -4.65 -6.77
CA ALA A 116 -5.40 -4.55 -6.07
C ALA A 116 -6.56 -5.15 -6.89
N ASP A 117 -6.58 -4.91 -8.20
CA ASP A 117 -7.58 -5.50 -9.10
C ASP A 117 -7.44 -7.02 -9.20
N GLU A 118 -6.23 -7.55 -9.33
CA GLU A 118 -5.97 -9.00 -9.30
C GLU A 118 -6.38 -9.59 -7.95
N PHE A 119 -6.05 -8.91 -6.85
CA PHE A 119 -6.46 -9.32 -5.50
C PHE A 119 -7.98 -9.42 -5.40
N ARG A 120 -8.71 -8.39 -5.84
CA ARG A 120 -10.18 -8.39 -5.85
C ARG A 120 -10.76 -9.55 -6.66
N GLN A 121 -10.18 -9.88 -7.82
CA GLN A 121 -10.64 -11.00 -8.65
C GLN A 121 -10.45 -12.37 -7.99
N ILE A 122 -9.36 -12.55 -7.23
CA ILE A 122 -9.03 -13.84 -6.61
C ILE A 122 -9.72 -14.01 -5.25
N PHE A 123 -9.74 -12.97 -4.43
CA PHE A 123 -10.22 -13.02 -3.04
C PHE A 123 -11.63 -12.46 -2.85
N GLY A 124 -12.18 -11.76 -3.84
CA GLY A 124 -13.52 -11.16 -3.77
C GLY A 124 -13.64 -9.96 -2.82
N ARG A 125 -12.50 -9.39 -2.40
CA ARG A 125 -12.44 -8.24 -1.48
C ARG A 125 -11.78 -7.04 -2.15
N ASP A 126 -12.33 -5.87 -1.89
CA ASP A 126 -11.82 -4.61 -2.42
C ASP A 126 -10.88 -3.96 -1.38
N SER A 127 -9.62 -4.42 -1.39
CA SER A 127 -8.56 -3.94 -0.51
C SER A 127 -7.38 -3.44 -1.34
N GLY A 128 -6.69 -2.41 -0.85
CA GLY A 128 -5.51 -1.86 -1.52
C GLY A 128 -5.84 -0.73 -2.50
N GLY A 129 -5.04 -0.63 -3.57
CA GLY A 129 -5.10 0.50 -4.49
C GLY A 129 -4.35 1.73 -3.98
N LEU A 130 -4.52 2.85 -4.67
CA LEU A 130 -3.87 4.11 -4.31
C LEU A 130 -4.71 4.95 -3.36
N VAL A 131 -6.01 5.06 -3.67
CA VAL A 131 -6.98 5.88 -2.93
C VAL A 131 -8.33 5.16 -2.86
N LYS A 132 -9.15 5.56 -1.90
CA LYS A 132 -10.52 5.06 -1.70
C LYS A 132 -11.50 6.23 -1.62
N PRO A 133 -12.27 6.48 -2.67
CA PRO A 133 -13.32 7.50 -2.65
C PRO A 133 -14.53 7.02 -1.84
N TYR A 134 -15.12 7.92 -1.07
CA TYR A 134 -16.39 7.69 -0.36
C TYR A 134 -17.28 8.92 -0.45
N ARG A 135 -18.46 8.78 -1.07
CA ARG A 135 -19.45 9.86 -1.24
C ARG A 135 -18.90 11.09 -1.96
N LEU A 136 -18.08 10.91 -3.02
CA LEU A 136 -17.47 12.03 -3.74
C LEU A 136 -18.31 12.54 -4.93
N GLU A 137 -19.30 11.81 -5.40
CA GLU A 137 -19.99 12.03 -6.68
C GLU A 137 -20.64 13.42 -6.79
N ASP A 138 -21.12 13.98 -5.68
CA ASP A 138 -21.76 15.29 -5.59
C ASP A 138 -21.17 16.16 -4.47
N ALA A 139 -20.00 15.80 -3.96
CA ALA A 139 -19.38 16.47 -2.83
C ALA A 139 -18.87 17.87 -3.22
N GLU A 140 -19.25 18.88 -2.42
CA GLU A 140 -18.72 20.26 -2.51
C GLU A 140 -17.51 20.45 -1.55
N THR A 141 -17.42 19.58 -0.54
CA THR A 141 -16.29 19.53 0.41
C THR A 141 -15.74 18.12 0.45
N ILE A 142 -14.43 18.01 0.30
CA ILE A 142 -13.74 16.71 0.36
C ILE A 142 -12.75 16.71 1.52
N VAL A 143 -12.91 15.75 2.43
CA VAL A 143 -11.93 15.45 3.48
C VAL A 143 -10.91 14.48 2.93
N ILE A 144 -9.63 14.67 3.22
CA ILE A 144 -8.56 13.74 2.86
C ILE A 144 -7.96 13.20 4.15
N ALA A 145 -7.92 11.87 4.27
CA ALA A 145 -7.40 11.20 5.46
C ALA A 145 -6.80 9.82 5.10
N MET A 146 -6.13 9.17 6.06
CA MET A 146 -5.60 7.81 5.93
C MET A 146 -5.67 7.06 7.25
N GLY A 147 -5.69 5.73 7.17
CA GLY A 147 -5.71 4.84 8.34
C GLY A 147 -7.10 4.69 8.95
N SER A 148 -7.17 4.16 10.18
CA SER A 148 -8.43 3.77 10.84
C SER A 148 -9.41 4.91 11.11
N VAL A 149 -8.95 6.14 11.17
CA VAL A 149 -9.81 7.33 11.32
C VAL A 149 -10.85 7.46 10.19
N LEU A 150 -10.59 6.83 9.03
CA LEU A 150 -11.52 6.83 7.90
C LEU A 150 -12.88 6.25 8.26
N GLY A 151 -12.94 5.21 9.11
CA GLY A 151 -14.21 4.65 9.59
C GLY A 151 -15.07 5.71 10.31
N THR A 152 -14.50 6.39 11.29
CA THR A 152 -15.19 7.47 12.03
C THR A 152 -15.59 8.63 11.11
N ILE A 153 -14.73 8.97 10.15
CA ILE A 153 -15.04 10.04 9.18
C ILE A 153 -16.22 9.65 8.29
N LYS A 154 -16.28 8.40 7.82
CA LYS A 154 -17.38 7.89 6.99
C LYS A 154 -18.72 7.95 7.73
N ASP A 155 -18.77 7.50 9.00
CA ASP A 155 -19.96 7.58 9.83
C ASP A 155 -20.42 9.05 10.04
N THR A 156 -19.45 9.95 10.27
CA THR A 156 -19.72 11.39 10.42
C THR A 156 -20.24 11.99 9.12
N ILE A 157 -19.66 11.61 7.97
CA ILE A 157 -20.09 12.07 6.65
C ILE A 157 -21.54 11.64 6.39
N ASP A 158 -21.92 10.41 6.69
CA ASP A 158 -23.29 9.94 6.50
C ASP A 158 -24.27 10.77 7.34
N ALA A 159 -23.96 11.03 8.61
CA ALA A 159 -24.80 11.88 9.47
C ALA A 159 -24.91 13.34 8.97
N MET A 160 -23.81 13.88 8.44
CA MET A 160 -23.81 15.23 7.87
C MET A 160 -24.63 15.29 6.56
N ARG A 161 -24.53 14.26 5.72
CA ARG A 161 -25.32 14.16 4.49
C ARG A 161 -26.81 14.06 4.76
N ASP A 162 -27.22 13.34 5.81
CA ASP A 162 -28.61 13.28 6.26
C ASP A 162 -29.14 14.67 6.67
N SER A 163 -28.23 15.56 7.06
CA SER A 163 -28.52 16.97 7.37
C SER A 163 -28.39 17.91 6.15
N GLY A 164 -28.16 17.38 4.95
CA GLY A 164 -28.12 18.13 3.69
C GLY A 164 -26.75 18.65 3.27
N HIS A 165 -25.67 18.28 3.97
CA HIS A 165 -24.31 18.68 3.58
C HIS A 165 -23.75 17.81 2.45
N LYS A 166 -23.18 18.41 1.42
CA LYS A 166 -22.51 17.70 0.32
C LYS A 166 -21.02 17.52 0.64
N ILE A 167 -20.73 16.54 1.44
CA ILE A 167 -19.37 16.22 1.91
C ILE A 167 -19.01 14.77 1.59
N GLY A 168 -17.75 14.52 1.30
CA GLY A 168 -17.20 13.19 1.06
C GLY A 168 -15.78 13.07 1.62
N VAL A 169 -15.22 11.86 1.58
CA VAL A 169 -13.82 11.62 1.96
C VAL A 169 -13.07 10.86 0.87
N LEU A 170 -11.82 11.27 0.64
CA LEU A 170 -10.84 10.53 -0.13
C LEU A 170 -9.85 9.89 0.85
N GLY A 171 -9.93 8.59 1.01
CA GLY A 171 -8.97 7.80 1.77
C GLY A 171 -7.68 7.60 0.99
N ILE A 172 -6.53 7.84 1.62
CA ILE A 172 -5.22 7.55 1.03
C ILE A 172 -4.76 6.17 1.51
N THR A 173 -4.65 5.20 0.62
CA THR A 173 -4.06 3.89 0.91
C THR A 173 -2.57 3.91 0.65
N SER A 174 -2.13 4.41 -0.51
CA SER A 174 -0.70 4.55 -0.81
C SER A 174 -0.22 5.95 -0.48
N TYR A 175 0.67 6.07 0.50
CA TYR A 175 1.33 7.34 0.81
C TYR A 175 2.67 7.48 0.09
N ARG A 176 3.32 6.36 -0.21
CA ARG A 176 4.52 6.26 -1.05
C ARG A 176 4.40 5.06 -1.99
N PRO A 177 4.38 5.32 -3.31
CA PRO A 177 4.33 6.62 -3.96
C PRO A 177 3.04 7.38 -3.63
N PHE A 178 3.10 8.71 -3.63
CA PHE A 178 1.89 9.52 -3.42
C PHE A 178 1.06 9.54 -4.70
N PRO A 179 -0.26 9.32 -4.63
CA PRO A 179 -1.15 9.39 -5.79
C PRO A 179 -1.22 10.84 -6.30
N ILE A 180 -0.84 11.04 -7.58
CA ILE A 180 -0.71 12.38 -8.18
C ILE A 180 -1.93 12.75 -9.02
N GLU A 181 -2.73 11.74 -9.42
CA GLU A 181 -3.91 11.89 -10.28
C GLU A 181 -5.21 11.61 -9.53
#